data_60700d4402ab9f68bd9cbacd55d6c06a
#
_entry.id   60700d4402ab9f68bd9cbacd55d6c06a
#
_cell.length_a   1.000
_cell.length_b   1.000
_cell.length_c   1.000
_cell.angle_alpha   90.00
_cell.angle_beta   90.00
_cell.angle_gamma   90.00
#
_symmetry.space_group_name_H-M   'P 1'
#
loop_
_entity.id
_entity.type
_entity.pdbx_description
1 polymer ?
#
loop_
_entity_poly.entity_id
_entity_poly.type
_entity_poly.pdbx_seq_one_letter_code
_entity_poly.pdbx_strand_id
1 'polypeptide(L)'
;ETQLESKYPEFKTLLNEYREGILLFDLTNKNVWKKAVDDSLGLIKYFSSNINNYKWDDRVEASVYKCIDLNIAKKVKSLLYKLNRGNIENKEILAKINKDSPLNLEIVSKKYLKGENKYIDQIEWKKGISKDIKDSDGSYILVNVKSVLPAGTMTLNDVRGKVISDYQKYLDNNWIKYLRNKYNYSLNKDLLYSLIK
;
A
#
# COMPACT_ATOMS: atom_id res chain seq x y z
N GLU A 1 8.50 -36.88 30.12
CA GLU A 1 9.12 -35.60 29.77
C GLU A 1 10.19 -35.20 30.81
N THR A 2 9.90 -35.22 32.10
CA THR A 2 10.82 -34.86 33.21
C THR A 2 12.12 -35.64 33.24
N GLN A 3 12.14 -36.89 32.75
CA GLN A 3 13.36 -37.71 32.72
C GLN A 3 14.35 -37.27 31.60
N LEU A 4 13.87 -36.74 30.50
CA LEU A 4 14.69 -36.26 29.40
C LEU A 4 15.35 -34.90 29.74
N GLU A 5 14.64 -34.02 30.41
CA GLU A 5 15.16 -32.72 30.85
C GLU A 5 16.32 -32.85 31.86
N SER A 6 16.24 -33.86 32.73
CA SER A 6 17.31 -34.13 33.71
C SER A 6 18.52 -34.85 33.11
N LYS A 7 18.30 -35.66 32.06
CA LYS A 7 19.34 -36.48 31.42
C LYS A 7 20.13 -35.69 30.35
N TYR A 8 19.45 -34.70 29.69
CA TYR A 8 20.02 -33.91 28.60
C TYR A 8 19.83 -32.41 28.84
N PRO A 9 20.84 -31.69 29.41
CA PRO A 9 20.72 -30.26 29.69
C PRO A 9 20.42 -29.40 28.49
N GLU A 10 20.95 -29.75 27.31
CA GLU A 10 20.68 -29.03 26.03
C GLU A 10 19.22 -29.12 25.65
N PHE A 11 18.59 -30.29 25.86
CA PHE A 11 17.16 -30.47 25.60
C PHE A 11 16.31 -29.59 26.52
N LYS A 12 16.69 -29.48 27.80
CA LYS A 12 16.03 -28.59 28.77
C LYS A 12 16.13 -27.14 28.34
N THR A 13 17.29 -26.69 27.88
CA THR A 13 17.53 -25.33 27.40
C THR A 13 16.62 -25.04 26.19
N LEU A 14 16.63 -25.92 25.21
CA LEU A 14 15.79 -25.81 24.03
C LEU A 14 14.28 -25.75 24.36
N LEU A 15 13.83 -26.61 25.28
CA LEU A 15 12.43 -26.64 25.71
C LEU A 15 12.01 -25.33 26.41
N ASN A 16 12.89 -24.77 27.22
CA ASN A 16 12.67 -23.47 27.88
C ASN A 16 12.61 -22.34 26.86
N GLU A 17 13.50 -22.31 25.88
CA GLU A 17 13.48 -21.34 24.79
C GLU A 17 12.12 -21.41 24.02
N TYR A 18 11.62 -22.59 23.73
CA TYR A 18 10.31 -22.78 23.10
C TYR A 18 9.17 -22.26 23.97
N ARG A 19 9.16 -22.58 25.27
CA ARG A 19 8.14 -22.09 26.21
C ARG A 19 8.15 -20.57 26.31
N GLU A 20 9.33 -19.99 26.50
CA GLU A 20 9.51 -18.54 26.59
C GLU A 20 9.11 -17.85 25.27
N GLY A 21 9.47 -18.43 24.13
CA GLY A 21 9.08 -17.95 22.82
C GLY A 21 7.55 -17.94 22.61
N ILE A 22 6.87 -19.02 23.00
CA ILE A 22 5.40 -19.10 22.93
C ILE A 22 4.74 -18.08 23.85
N LEU A 23 5.23 -17.93 25.09
CA LEU A 23 4.70 -16.94 26.03
C LEU A 23 4.91 -15.51 25.53
N LEU A 24 6.10 -15.21 25.03
CA LEU A 24 6.41 -13.91 24.45
C LEU A 24 5.52 -13.62 23.24
N PHE A 25 5.34 -14.59 22.36
CA PHE A 25 4.44 -14.48 21.20
C PHE A 25 3.00 -14.18 21.63
N ASP A 26 2.46 -14.93 22.60
CA ASP A 26 1.09 -14.74 23.09
C ASP A 26 0.89 -13.36 23.72
N LEU A 27 1.85 -12.94 24.56
CA LEU A 27 1.82 -11.62 25.18
C LEU A 27 1.93 -10.50 24.16
N THR A 28 2.83 -10.63 23.18
CA THR A 28 3.00 -9.64 22.12
C THR A 28 1.73 -9.58 21.23
N ASN A 29 1.19 -10.73 20.90
CA ASN A 29 -0.04 -10.82 20.12
C ASN A 29 -1.20 -10.11 20.84
N LYS A 30 -1.42 -10.36 22.12
CA LYS A 30 -2.47 -9.74 22.93
C LYS A 30 -2.29 -8.24 23.09
N ASN A 31 -1.08 -7.79 23.41
CA ASN A 31 -0.84 -6.40 23.78
C ASN A 31 -0.56 -5.48 22.59
N VAL A 32 -0.14 -6.04 21.44
CA VAL A 32 0.28 -5.26 20.27
C VAL A 32 -0.51 -5.66 19.04
N TRP A 33 -0.29 -6.87 18.51
CA TRP A 33 -0.75 -7.18 17.15
C TRP A 33 -2.27 -7.30 17.05
N LYS A 34 -2.88 -8.14 17.85
CA LYS A 34 -4.33 -8.32 17.90
C LYS A 34 -5.01 -7.04 18.38
N LYS A 35 -4.45 -6.40 19.41
CA LYS A 35 -4.97 -5.14 19.92
C LYS A 35 -5.04 -4.04 18.87
N ALA A 36 -4.00 -3.91 18.02
CA ALA A 36 -3.98 -2.90 16.96
C ALA A 36 -5.07 -3.10 15.91
N VAL A 37 -5.56 -4.34 15.73
CA VAL A 37 -6.63 -4.68 14.78
C VAL A 37 -8.01 -4.55 15.43
N ASP A 38 -8.15 -5.02 16.67
CA ASP A 38 -9.45 -5.13 17.38
C ASP A 38 -9.85 -3.81 18.07
N ASP A 39 -8.89 -3.00 18.50
CA ASP A 39 -9.12 -1.71 19.18
C ASP A 39 -9.42 -0.60 18.17
N SER A 40 -10.61 -0.63 17.60
CA SER A 40 -11.04 0.37 16.61
C SER A 40 -11.05 1.79 17.18
N LEU A 41 -11.37 1.99 18.45
CA LEU A 41 -11.38 3.31 19.08
C LEU A 41 -9.96 3.86 19.27
N GLY A 42 -9.03 3.02 19.73
CA GLY A 42 -7.63 3.37 19.85
C GLY A 42 -7.00 3.69 18.49
N LEU A 43 -7.34 2.90 17.46
CA LEU A 43 -6.87 3.14 16.09
C LEU A 43 -7.35 4.49 15.54
N ILE A 44 -8.64 4.82 15.71
CA ILE A 44 -9.20 6.10 15.28
C ILE A 44 -8.52 7.26 16.03
N LYS A 45 -8.33 7.13 17.34
CA LYS A 45 -7.67 8.15 18.17
C LYS A 45 -6.21 8.34 17.71
N TYR A 46 -5.49 7.24 17.49
CA TYR A 46 -4.12 7.29 16.99
C TYR A 46 -4.04 8.00 15.63
N PHE A 47 -4.92 7.61 14.69
CA PHE A 47 -5.00 8.25 13.37
C PHE A 47 -5.25 9.74 13.48
N SER A 48 -6.25 10.15 14.26
CA SER A 48 -6.62 11.57 14.44
C SER A 48 -5.48 12.39 15.04
N SER A 49 -4.75 11.83 16.01
CA SER A 49 -3.61 12.50 16.63
C SER A 49 -2.38 12.60 15.71
N ASN A 50 -2.31 11.75 14.69
CA ASN A 50 -1.18 11.67 13.76
C ASN A 50 -1.60 11.99 12.32
N ILE A 51 -2.71 12.68 12.11
CA ILE A 51 -3.32 12.93 10.80
C ILE A 51 -2.36 13.59 9.79
N ASN A 52 -1.42 14.39 10.28
CA ASN A 52 -0.42 15.06 9.45
C ASN A 52 0.57 14.10 8.76
N ASN A 53 0.68 12.86 9.24
CA ASN A 53 1.52 11.82 8.65
C ASN A 53 0.82 11.08 7.50
N TYR A 54 -0.47 11.36 7.27
CA TYR A 54 -1.32 10.66 6.31
C TYR A 54 -1.91 11.66 5.31
N LYS A 55 -1.05 12.12 4.40
CA LYS A 55 -1.42 13.09 3.35
C LYS A 55 -1.19 12.50 1.98
N TRP A 56 -2.11 12.82 1.09
CA TRP A 56 -1.93 12.63 -0.33
C TRP A 56 -1.15 13.81 -0.90
N ASP A 57 -0.22 13.52 -1.80
CA ASP A 57 0.26 14.50 -2.76
C ASP A 57 -0.79 14.75 -3.84
N ASP A 58 -0.54 15.69 -4.75
CA ASP A 58 -1.37 15.91 -5.92
C ASP A 58 -1.50 14.61 -6.72
N ARG A 59 -2.72 14.30 -7.16
CA ARG A 59 -3.06 13.10 -7.91
C ARG A 59 -3.92 13.45 -9.11
N VAL A 60 -3.87 12.62 -10.12
CA VAL A 60 -4.74 12.73 -11.27
C VAL A 60 -5.60 11.49 -11.41
N GLU A 61 -6.91 11.65 -11.51
CA GLU A 61 -7.82 10.59 -11.91
C GLU A 61 -7.86 10.55 -13.44
N ALA A 62 -7.29 9.51 -14.01
CA ALA A 62 -7.14 9.38 -15.45
C ALA A 62 -7.31 7.95 -15.94
N SER A 63 -7.63 7.83 -17.21
CA SER A 63 -7.63 6.57 -17.95
C SER A 63 -6.52 6.60 -18.99
N VAL A 64 -5.69 5.58 -19.02
CA VAL A 64 -4.65 5.36 -20.02
C VAL A 64 -5.18 4.33 -21.02
N TYR A 65 -5.16 4.69 -22.31
CA TYR A 65 -5.62 3.88 -23.41
C TYR A 65 -4.42 3.49 -24.25
N LYS A 66 -4.03 2.22 -24.23
CA LYS A 66 -2.97 1.69 -25.08
C LYS A 66 -3.59 1.10 -26.34
N CYS A 67 -3.33 1.73 -27.49
CA CYS A 67 -3.85 1.36 -28.79
C CYS A 67 -2.73 0.68 -29.59
N ILE A 68 -3.05 -0.41 -30.29
CA ILE A 68 -2.07 -1.18 -31.06
C ILE A 68 -1.43 -0.34 -32.18
N ASP A 69 -2.18 0.57 -32.79
CA ASP A 69 -1.73 1.43 -33.87
C ASP A 69 -2.43 2.81 -33.86
N LEU A 70 -1.98 3.69 -34.79
CA LEU A 70 -2.52 5.04 -34.95
C LEU A 70 -3.99 5.06 -35.39
N ASN A 71 -4.44 4.08 -36.18
CA ASN A 71 -5.82 4.04 -36.70
C ASN A 71 -6.77 3.74 -35.53
N ILE A 72 -6.41 2.79 -34.69
CA ILE A 72 -7.15 2.49 -33.45
C ILE A 72 -7.14 3.70 -32.52
N ALA A 73 -5.98 4.37 -32.33
CA ALA A 73 -5.91 5.56 -31.50
C ALA A 73 -6.83 6.69 -31.96
N LYS A 74 -6.93 6.95 -33.28
CA LYS A 74 -7.87 7.93 -33.85
C LYS A 74 -9.33 7.56 -33.58
N LYS A 75 -9.68 6.27 -33.73
CA LYS A 75 -11.03 5.78 -33.40
C LYS A 75 -11.35 5.97 -31.92
N VAL A 76 -10.43 5.54 -31.04
CA VAL A 76 -10.57 5.72 -29.59
C VAL A 76 -10.73 7.19 -29.24
N LYS A 77 -9.90 8.08 -29.78
CA LYS A 77 -9.97 9.52 -29.53
C LYS A 77 -11.35 10.12 -29.87
N SER A 78 -11.94 9.70 -30.99
CA SER A 78 -13.31 10.14 -31.35
C SER A 78 -14.37 9.65 -30.35
N LEU A 79 -14.20 8.44 -29.81
CA LEU A 79 -15.09 7.90 -28.78
C LEU A 79 -14.90 8.57 -27.42
N LEU A 80 -13.69 9.00 -27.09
CA LEU A 80 -13.39 9.72 -25.84
C LEU A 80 -14.10 11.07 -25.75
N TYR A 81 -14.31 11.75 -26.87
CA TYR A 81 -15.15 12.96 -26.87
C TYR A 81 -16.61 12.66 -26.51
N LYS A 82 -17.12 11.47 -26.88
CA LYS A 82 -18.49 11.03 -26.51
C LYS A 82 -18.52 10.62 -25.04
N LEU A 83 -17.48 9.93 -24.55
CA LEU A 83 -17.32 9.54 -23.15
C LEU A 83 -17.30 10.78 -22.24
N ASN A 84 -16.53 11.80 -22.58
CA ASN A 84 -16.42 13.03 -21.79
C ASN A 84 -17.72 13.86 -21.77
N ARG A 85 -18.65 13.58 -22.66
CA ARG A 85 -20.01 14.12 -22.66
C ARG A 85 -21.03 13.23 -21.93
N GLY A 86 -20.60 12.10 -21.37
CA GLY A 86 -21.46 11.16 -20.68
C GLY A 86 -22.31 10.25 -21.57
N ASN A 87 -22.03 10.20 -22.87
CA ASN A 87 -22.83 9.44 -23.86
C ASN A 87 -22.35 7.98 -24.04
N ILE A 88 -21.24 7.57 -23.44
CA ILE A 88 -20.64 6.25 -23.57
C ILE A 88 -19.71 5.97 -22.40
N GLU A 89 -19.54 4.70 -22.04
CA GLU A 89 -18.60 4.26 -20.98
C GLU A 89 -17.36 3.58 -21.57
N ASN A 90 -16.31 3.47 -20.75
CA ASN A 90 -15.07 2.77 -21.11
C ASN A 90 -15.31 1.31 -21.55
N LYS A 91 -16.26 0.63 -20.92
CA LYS A 91 -16.64 -0.75 -21.29
C LYS A 91 -17.17 -0.83 -22.72
N GLU A 92 -17.96 0.15 -23.14
CA GLU A 92 -18.49 0.19 -24.49
C GLU A 92 -17.42 0.54 -25.52
N ILE A 93 -16.48 1.43 -25.17
CA ILE A 93 -15.32 1.72 -26.02
C ILE A 93 -14.50 0.45 -26.23
N LEU A 94 -14.20 -0.27 -25.13
CA LEU A 94 -13.45 -1.52 -25.19
C LEU A 94 -14.15 -2.56 -26.08
N ALA A 95 -15.46 -2.77 -25.87
CA ALA A 95 -16.25 -3.72 -26.67
C ALA A 95 -16.29 -3.36 -28.17
N LYS A 96 -16.40 -2.07 -28.52
CA LYS A 96 -16.43 -1.62 -29.91
C LYS A 96 -15.09 -1.78 -30.62
N ILE A 97 -13.99 -1.45 -29.93
CA ILE A 97 -12.65 -1.48 -30.50
C ILE A 97 -12.07 -2.89 -30.54
N ASN A 98 -12.35 -3.69 -29.53
CA ASN A 98 -11.84 -5.05 -29.41
C ASN A 98 -12.74 -6.12 -30.05
N LYS A 99 -13.73 -5.71 -30.87
CA LYS A 99 -14.62 -6.64 -31.54
C LYS A 99 -13.89 -7.71 -32.34
N ASP A 100 -12.84 -7.31 -33.07
CA ASP A 100 -12.08 -8.19 -33.96
C ASP A 100 -10.82 -8.78 -33.28
N SER A 101 -10.25 -8.08 -32.30
CA SER A 101 -9.08 -8.54 -31.53
C SER A 101 -9.04 -7.87 -30.16
N PRO A 102 -8.85 -8.63 -29.08
CA PRO A 102 -8.69 -8.08 -27.71
C PRO A 102 -7.40 -7.27 -27.55
N LEU A 103 -6.45 -7.38 -28.47
CA LEU A 103 -5.18 -6.67 -28.45
C LEU A 103 -5.25 -5.26 -29.03
N ASN A 104 -6.38 -4.86 -29.65
CA ASN A 104 -6.49 -3.56 -30.28
C ASN A 104 -6.42 -2.41 -29.26
N LEU A 105 -6.99 -2.61 -28.06
CA LEU A 105 -7.09 -1.58 -27.03
C LEU A 105 -7.01 -2.19 -25.64
N GLU A 106 -6.15 -1.63 -24.81
CA GLU A 106 -6.11 -1.83 -23.36
C GLU A 106 -6.49 -0.52 -22.67
N ILE A 107 -7.27 -0.59 -21.59
CA ILE A 107 -7.68 0.58 -20.79
C ILE A 107 -7.37 0.33 -19.34
N VAL A 108 -6.59 1.23 -18.73
CA VAL A 108 -6.30 1.24 -17.30
C VAL A 108 -6.77 2.55 -16.69
N SER A 109 -7.73 2.49 -15.77
CA SER A 109 -8.31 3.66 -15.10
C SER A 109 -8.03 3.61 -13.60
N LYS A 110 -7.31 4.61 -13.08
CA LYS A 110 -7.05 4.77 -11.66
C LYS A 110 -6.67 6.21 -11.31
N LYS A 111 -6.44 6.46 -10.02
CA LYS A 111 -5.79 7.69 -9.54
C LYS A 111 -4.28 7.45 -9.55
N TYR A 112 -3.54 8.36 -10.15
CA TYR A 112 -2.08 8.29 -10.29
C TYR A 112 -1.43 9.38 -9.47
N LEU A 113 -0.35 9.03 -8.78
CA LEU A 113 0.64 9.97 -8.26
C LEU A 113 1.69 10.25 -9.34
N LYS A 114 2.42 11.34 -9.17
CA LYS A 114 3.57 11.64 -10.02
C LYS A 114 4.66 10.57 -9.82
N GLY A 115 5.23 10.08 -10.90
CA GLY A 115 6.22 8.98 -10.90
C GLY A 115 5.64 7.58 -10.99
N GLU A 116 4.30 7.39 -10.89
CA GLU A 116 3.68 6.06 -10.96
C GLU A 116 3.47 5.53 -12.38
N ASN A 117 3.42 6.41 -13.38
CA ASN A 117 3.18 6.01 -14.76
C ASN A 117 3.85 6.97 -15.74
N LYS A 118 4.76 6.44 -16.57
CA LYS A 118 5.56 7.22 -17.53
C LYS A 118 4.72 8.07 -18.50
N TYR A 119 3.51 7.67 -18.85
CA TYR A 119 2.65 8.43 -19.78
C TYR A 119 1.90 9.55 -19.07
N ILE A 120 1.49 9.32 -17.83
CA ILE A 120 0.88 10.34 -16.96
C ILE A 120 1.89 11.43 -16.62
N ASP A 121 3.18 11.08 -16.48
CA ASP A 121 4.23 12.03 -16.16
C ASP A 121 4.65 12.90 -17.35
N GLN A 122 4.37 12.46 -18.58
CA GLN A 122 4.67 13.20 -19.82
C GLN A 122 3.61 14.22 -20.21
N ILE A 123 2.46 14.22 -19.56
CA ILE A 123 1.36 15.13 -19.86
C ILE A 123 1.21 16.21 -18.81
N GLU A 124 0.65 17.35 -19.23
CA GLU A 124 0.14 18.34 -18.28
C GLU A 124 -1.12 17.77 -17.59
N TRP A 125 -1.17 17.88 -16.28
CA TRP A 125 -2.33 17.43 -15.49
C TRP A 125 -3.47 18.43 -15.60
N LYS A 126 -4.21 18.33 -16.71
CA LYS A 126 -5.37 19.16 -17.01
C LYS A 126 -6.48 18.27 -17.54
N LYS A 127 -7.71 18.55 -17.08
CA LYS A 127 -8.90 17.79 -17.53
C LYS A 127 -9.01 17.78 -19.05
N GLY A 128 -9.18 16.58 -19.61
CA GLY A 128 -9.34 16.36 -21.04
C GLY A 128 -8.46 15.26 -21.61
N ILE A 129 -8.40 15.18 -22.92
CA ILE A 129 -7.66 14.15 -23.66
C ILE A 129 -6.29 14.69 -24.03
N SER A 130 -5.24 13.91 -23.75
CA SER A 130 -3.85 14.24 -24.10
C SER A 130 -3.62 14.27 -25.62
N LYS A 131 -2.45 14.79 -26.00
CA LYS A 131 -1.87 14.48 -27.31
C LYS A 131 -1.54 13.00 -27.38
N ASP A 132 -1.48 12.47 -28.61
CA ASP A 132 -1.10 11.08 -28.85
C ASP A 132 0.39 10.89 -28.53
N ILE A 133 0.71 9.87 -27.72
CA ILE A 133 2.08 9.51 -27.34
C ILE A 133 2.42 8.21 -28.08
N LYS A 134 3.46 8.21 -28.90
CA LYS A 134 3.97 6.99 -29.54
C LYS A 134 4.92 6.28 -28.57
N ASP A 135 4.63 5.03 -28.26
CA ASP A 135 5.52 4.21 -27.43
C ASP A 135 6.60 3.51 -28.26
N SER A 136 7.63 3.01 -27.61
CA SER A 136 8.78 2.34 -28.22
C SER A 136 8.41 1.04 -28.94
N ASP A 137 7.32 0.37 -28.52
CA ASP A 137 6.79 -0.85 -29.15
C ASP A 137 5.91 -0.58 -30.38
N GLY A 138 5.79 0.69 -30.80
CA GLY A 138 4.96 1.12 -31.93
C GLY A 138 3.52 1.37 -31.59
N SER A 139 3.07 1.08 -30.38
CA SER A 139 1.72 1.39 -29.89
C SER A 139 1.51 2.88 -29.68
N TYR A 140 0.26 3.31 -29.62
CA TYR A 140 -0.15 4.69 -29.37
C TYR A 140 -0.93 4.80 -28.07
N ILE A 141 -0.50 5.72 -27.22
CA ILE A 141 -1.09 5.97 -25.91
C ILE A 141 -1.88 7.26 -25.92
N LEU A 142 -3.12 7.19 -25.46
CA LEU A 142 -3.94 8.34 -25.14
C LEU A 142 -4.22 8.37 -23.65
N VAL A 143 -4.18 9.53 -23.06
CA VAL A 143 -4.56 9.73 -21.64
C VAL A 143 -5.79 10.63 -21.61
N ASN A 144 -6.84 10.18 -20.93
CA ASN A 144 -8.00 11.00 -20.63
C ASN A 144 -8.01 11.35 -19.15
N VAL A 145 -7.71 12.58 -18.84
CA VAL A 145 -7.73 13.12 -17.47
C VAL A 145 -9.16 13.51 -17.12
N LYS A 146 -9.73 12.85 -16.11
CA LYS A 146 -11.08 13.12 -15.60
C LYS A 146 -11.06 14.28 -14.61
N SER A 147 -10.11 14.24 -13.66
CA SER A 147 -9.97 15.28 -12.66
C SER A 147 -8.54 15.33 -12.11
N VAL A 148 -8.13 16.52 -11.69
CA VAL A 148 -6.92 16.74 -10.89
C VAL A 148 -7.35 16.88 -9.44
N LEU A 149 -6.76 16.10 -8.57
CA LEU A 149 -7.05 16.02 -7.15
C LEU A 149 -5.88 16.66 -6.39
N PRO A 150 -6.06 17.80 -5.74
CA PRO A 150 -5.00 18.45 -5.00
C PRO A 150 -4.56 17.60 -3.81
N ALA A 151 -3.36 17.89 -3.30
CA ALA A 151 -2.87 17.35 -2.05
C ALA A 151 -3.90 17.54 -0.93
N GLY A 152 -3.99 16.55 -0.08
CA GLY A 152 -5.01 16.57 0.97
C GLY A 152 -4.83 15.47 2.00
N THR A 153 -5.65 15.49 3.04
CA THR A 153 -5.62 14.48 4.08
C THR A 153 -6.27 13.18 3.58
N MET A 154 -5.63 12.06 3.86
CA MET A 154 -6.18 10.73 3.63
C MET A 154 -7.30 10.43 4.62
N THR A 155 -8.30 9.66 4.21
CA THR A 155 -9.25 9.07 5.16
C THR A 155 -8.63 7.83 5.81
N LEU A 156 -9.14 7.44 6.99
CA LEU A 156 -8.69 6.20 7.65
C LEU A 156 -8.87 4.98 6.73
N ASN A 157 -9.93 4.95 5.92
CA ASN A 157 -10.16 3.85 4.98
C ASN A 157 -9.11 3.78 3.87
N ASP A 158 -8.62 4.93 3.41
CA ASP A 158 -7.57 4.98 2.37
C ASP A 158 -6.25 4.37 2.84
N VAL A 159 -5.95 4.47 4.14
CA VAL A 159 -4.64 4.13 4.72
C VAL A 159 -4.72 3.16 5.90
N ARG A 160 -5.83 2.47 6.07
CA ARG A 160 -6.10 1.63 7.24
C ARG A 160 -4.95 0.65 7.54
N GLY A 161 -4.41 -0.02 6.54
CA GLY A 161 -3.30 -0.95 6.71
C GLY A 161 -2.03 -0.29 7.25
N LYS A 162 -1.68 0.90 6.72
CA LYS A 162 -0.54 1.69 7.20
C LYS A 162 -0.76 2.17 8.63
N VAL A 163 -1.96 2.67 8.93
CA VAL A 163 -2.30 3.16 10.29
C VAL A 163 -2.24 2.01 11.30
N ILE A 164 -2.72 0.81 10.96
CA ILE A 164 -2.61 -0.37 11.83
C ILE A 164 -1.13 -0.69 12.10
N SER A 165 -0.27 -0.71 11.08
CA SER A 165 1.16 -0.96 11.25
C SER A 165 1.84 0.09 12.13
N ASP A 166 1.52 1.37 11.95
CA ASP A 166 2.08 2.46 12.75
C ASP A 166 1.54 2.41 14.19
N TYR A 167 0.27 2.05 14.37
CA TYR A 167 -0.34 1.86 15.69
C TYR A 167 0.24 0.65 16.42
N GLN A 168 0.57 -0.44 15.72
CA GLN A 168 1.31 -1.57 16.30
C GLN A 168 2.65 -1.12 16.87
N LYS A 169 3.43 -0.35 16.12
CA LYS A 169 4.71 0.20 16.60
C LYS A 169 4.53 1.10 17.83
N TYR A 170 3.47 1.91 17.83
CA TYR A 170 3.13 2.76 18.97
C TYR A 170 2.79 1.94 20.22
N LEU A 171 1.96 0.91 20.08
CA LEU A 171 1.60 0.00 21.16
C LEU A 171 2.81 -0.76 21.70
N ASP A 172 3.66 -1.28 20.82
CA ASP A 172 4.88 -1.99 21.16
C ASP A 172 5.84 -1.10 21.98
N ASN A 173 6.13 0.10 21.48
CA ASN A 173 6.99 1.05 22.18
C ASN A 173 6.45 1.42 23.57
N ASN A 174 5.14 1.62 23.70
CA ASN A 174 4.53 1.93 24.98
C ASN A 174 4.54 0.75 25.92
N TRP A 175 4.33 -0.47 25.40
CA TRP A 175 4.39 -1.68 26.20
C TRP A 175 5.80 -1.95 26.72
N ILE A 176 6.82 -1.81 25.87
CA ILE A 176 8.23 -1.93 26.30
C ILE A 176 8.59 -0.87 27.36
N LYS A 177 8.16 0.38 27.18
CA LYS A 177 8.36 1.43 28.20
C LYS A 177 7.70 1.06 29.51
N TYR A 178 6.46 0.57 29.47
CA TYR A 178 5.74 0.10 30.64
C TYR A 178 6.49 -1.04 31.36
N LEU A 179 6.98 -2.04 30.61
CA LEU A 179 7.75 -3.15 31.17
C LEU A 179 9.04 -2.68 31.82
N ARG A 180 9.80 -1.78 31.17
CA ARG A 180 11.04 -1.22 31.70
C ARG A 180 10.81 -0.41 32.98
N ASN A 181 9.69 0.26 33.10
CA ASN A 181 9.33 0.99 34.32
C ASN A 181 8.85 0.05 35.44
N LYS A 182 8.24 -1.07 35.09
CA LYS A 182 7.67 -2.02 36.04
C LYS A 182 8.69 -3.00 36.56
N TYR A 183 9.66 -3.39 35.76
CA TYR A 183 10.64 -4.42 36.09
C TYR A 183 12.05 -3.85 36.00
N ASN A 184 12.82 -4.07 37.09
CA ASN A 184 14.24 -3.77 37.05
C ASN A 184 14.95 -4.77 36.14
N TYR A 185 15.83 -4.28 35.29
CA TYR A 185 16.67 -5.11 34.44
C TYR A 185 18.14 -4.64 34.53
N SER A 186 19.06 -5.57 34.42
CA SER A 186 20.50 -5.28 34.28
C SER A 186 21.02 -5.96 33.02
N LEU A 187 21.93 -5.28 32.34
CA LEU A 187 22.57 -5.81 31.13
C LEU A 187 24.07 -5.92 31.38
N ASN A 188 24.61 -7.13 31.29
CA ASN A 188 26.06 -7.34 31.26
C ASN A 188 26.58 -6.95 29.86
N LYS A 189 27.00 -5.67 29.74
CA LYS A 189 27.48 -5.12 28.46
C LYS A 189 28.76 -5.78 27.98
N ASP A 190 29.67 -6.13 28.88
CA ASP A 190 30.98 -6.73 28.56
C ASP A 190 30.75 -8.10 27.91
N LEU A 191 29.86 -8.90 28.50
CA LEU A 191 29.49 -10.19 27.93
C LEU A 191 28.81 -10.03 26.58
N LEU A 192 27.85 -9.07 26.45
CA LEU A 192 27.18 -8.82 25.20
C LEU A 192 28.14 -8.45 24.07
N TYR A 193 29.05 -7.53 24.32
CA TYR A 193 30.06 -7.13 23.34
C TYR A 193 31.06 -8.23 22.99
N SER A 194 31.34 -9.14 23.91
CA SER A 194 32.20 -10.30 23.63
C SER A 194 31.55 -11.31 22.66
N LEU A 195 30.23 -11.32 22.53
CA LEU A 195 29.48 -12.19 21.63
C LEU A 195 29.33 -11.62 20.20
N ILE A 196 29.60 -10.33 20.05
CA ILE A 196 29.58 -9.67 18.74
C ILE A 196 30.99 -9.80 18.16
N LYS A 197 31.18 -10.80 17.29
CA LYS A 197 32.41 -10.98 16.50
C LYS A 197 32.25 -10.33 15.15
#